data_3e7bd2735fe4fe64c1ed545a85124541
#
_entry.id   3e7bd2735fe4fe64c1ed545a85124541
#
_cell.length_a   1.000
_cell.length_b   1.000
_cell.length_c   1.000
_cell.angle_alpha   90.00
_cell.angle_beta   90.00
_cell.angle_gamma   90.00
#
_symmetry.space_group_name_H-M   'P 1'
#
loop_
_entity.id
_entity.type
_entity.pdbx_description
1 polymer ?
#
loop_
_entity_poly.entity_id
_entity_poly.type
_entity_poly.pdbx_seq_one_letter_code
_entity_poly.pdbx_strand_id
1 'polypeptide(L)'
;VAAVLVAAVVGAFAWSGGSDRRTPSAAGHGATSIPAGARRTTTAPPPTTTVPPTTTTTTVDPGTLRQTSQLPTTADPAFAASMAALWSGIVTDDVQTAMPAFFPEGAYVQLKDISGVAEDYTDRLAAEYGLDVTAAHQLLGADPTTARFVGVTVDASYAHWVPPGVCDNGIGYYEVPNSRVVYTVGVQTSSFGIASMISWRGEWYVVHLGAILRSGSGGEVDDPQFGPGAPAYSGTC
;
A
#
# COMPACT_ATOMS: atom_id res chain seq x y z
N VAL A 1 -16.24 17.74 -41.40
CA VAL A 1 -14.85 18.20 -41.34
C VAL A 1 -14.88 19.55 -40.62
N ALA A 2 -14.49 19.56 -39.35
CA ALA A 2 -14.24 20.76 -38.57
C ALA A 2 -12.97 20.57 -37.76
N ALA A 3 -11.92 21.28 -38.12
CA ALA A 3 -10.65 21.28 -37.41
C ALA A 3 -10.74 22.29 -36.25
N VAL A 4 -10.44 21.84 -35.03
CA VAL A 4 -10.28 22.72 -33.86
C VAL A 4 -8.78 22.90 -33.62
N LEU A 5 -8.33 24.14 -33.81
CA LEU A 5 -6.99 24.60 -33.46
C LEU A 5 -6.93 24.90 -31.96
N VAL A 6 -6.07 24.21 -31.22
CA VAL A 6 -5.72 24.54 -29.83
C VAL A 6 -4.42 25.34 -29.83
N ALA A 7 -4.50 26.60 -29.41
CA ALA A 7 -3.36 27.49 -29.23
C ALA A 7 -2.70 27.21 -27.86
N ALA A 8 -1.40 26.88 -27.88
CA ALA A 8 -0.58 26.77 -26.68
C ALA A 8 -0.10 28.16 -26.24
N VAL A 9 -0.38 28.55 -25.01
CA VAL A 9 0.17 29.76 -24.37
C VAL A 9 1.37 29.32 -23.53
N VAL A 10 2.56 29.71 -23.96
CA VAL A 10 3.80 29.56 -23.21
C VAL A 10 3.98 30.79 -22.31
N GLY A 11 3.82 30.65 -21.03
CA GLY A 11 4.12 31.65 -20.03
C GLY A 11 5.53 31.47 -19.47
N ALA A 12 6.46 32.34 -19.78
CA ALA A 12 7.80 32.39 -19.19
C ALA A 12 7.75 33.23 -17.90
N PHE A 13 8.08 32.58 -16.76
CA PHE A 13 8.36 33.30 -15.51
C PHE A 13 9.87 33.43 -15.30
N ALA A 14 10.35 34.64 -15.29
CA ALA A 14 11.72 35.01 -14.95
C ALA A 14 11.84 35.10 -13.42
N TRP A 15 12.81 34.42 -12.86
CA TRP A 15 13.16 34.44 -11.44
C TRP A 15 14.36 35.39 -11.28
N SER A 16 14.19 36.50 -10.57
CA SER A 16 15.25 37.40 -10.16
C SER A 16 15.78 37.01 -8.80
N GLY A 17 17.09 36.75 -8.72
CA GLY A 17 17.84 36.44 -7.51
C GLY A 17 18.00 37.64 -6.60
N GLY A 18 18.01 37.40 -5.31
CA GLY A 18 18.41 38.30 -4.25
C GLY A 18 19.38 37.60 -3.29
N SER A 19 20.67 37.92 -3.40
CA SER A 19 21.70 37.51 -2.45
C SER A 19 21.76 38.51 -1.31
N ASP A 20 21.65 38.05 -0.07
CA ASP A 20 22.13 38.83 1.07
C ASP A 20 22.95 37.93 2.01
N ARG A 21 24.27 38.22 1.96
CA ARG A 21 25.27 37.74 2.93
C ARG A 21 25.25 38.66 4.13
N ARG A 22 25.09 38.12 5.34
CA ARG A 22 25.54 38.74 6.56
C ARG A 22 26.23 37.74 7.46
N THR A 23 27.52 37.89 7.60
CA THR A 23 28.36 37.41 8.70
C THR A 23 28.22 38.32 9.90
N PRO A 24 28.25 37.83 11.12
CA PRO A 24 28.79 38.58 12.27
C PRO A 24 30.00 37.90 12.90
N SER A 25 30.89 38.76 13.12
CA SER A 25 32.10 38.88 13.88
C SER A 25 32.12 38.28 15.30
N ALA A 26 33.35 37.83 15.66
CA ALA A 26 33.76 37.34 16.97
C ALA A 26 34.08 38.49 17.92
N ALA A 27 33.91 38.22 19.22
CA ALA A 27 34.68 38.72 20.39
C ALA A 27 33.98 38.15 21.63
N GLY A 28 34.58 37.61 22.66
CA GLY A 28 35.92 37.70 23.21
C GLY A 28 35.83 37.46 24.71
N HIS A 29 36.79 36.69 25.25
CA HIS A 29 37.39 36.75 26.59
C HIS A 29 36.56 36.53 27.87
N GLY A 30 37.05 35.60 28.68
CA GLY A 30 36.77 35.51 30.09
C GLY A 30 37.21 34.19 30.73
N ALA A 31 38.50 34.01 30.95
CA ALA A 31 39.02 32.93 31.76
C ALA A 31 38.89 33.29 33.25
N THR A 32 38.30 32.41 34.05
CA THR A 32 38.44 32.45 35.54
C THR A 32 38.60 31.02 36.04
N SER A 33 39.82 30.75 36.51
CA SER A 33 40.22 29.49 37.16
C SER A 33 39.77 29.52 38.64
N ILE A 34 39.15 28.43 39.10
CA ILE A 34 38.87 28.15 40.51
C ILE A 34 39.42 26.76 40.88
N PRO A 35 40.03 26.56 42.05
CA PRO A 35 40.90 25.44 42.34
C PRO A 35 40.18 24.14 42.72
N ALA A 36 40.92 23.05 42.50
CA ALA A 36 40.53 21.67 42.74
C ALA A 36 40.22 21.37 44.21
N GLY A 37 38.97 20.96 44.46
CA GLY A 37 38.56 20.20 45.63
C GLY A 37 38.48 18.73 45.30
N ALA A 38 39.37 17.91 45.85
CA ALA A 38 39.34 16.47 45.72
C ALA A 38 38.10 15.87 46.39
N ARG A 39 37.13 15.46 45.54
CA ARG A 39 35.98 14.67 46.02
C ARG A 39 36.23 13.21 45.68
N ARG A 40 36.31 12.36 46.72
CA ARG A 40 36.34 10.91 46.60
C ARG A 40 35.08 10.45 45.86
N THR A 41 35.20 9.96 44.65
CA THR A 41 34.12 9.29 43.93
C THR A 41 34.04 7.82 44.40
N THR A 42 32.96 7.52 45.13
CA THR A 42 32.56 6.14 45.36
C THR A 42 31.93 5.63 44.07
N THR A 43 32.63 4.75 43.37
CA THR A 43 32.12 4.11 42.15
C THR A 43 31.00 3.15 42.52
N ALA A 44 29.77 3.50 42.21
CA ALA A 44 28.65 2.59 42.25
C ALA A 44 28.78 1.55 41.13
N PRO A 45 28.41 0.28 41.36
CA PRO A 45 28.42 -0.72 40.31
C PRO A 45 27.44 -0.33 39.20
N PRO A 46 27.74 -0.63 37.92
CA PRO A 46 26.84 -0.31 36.79
C PRO A 46 25.50 -1.03 36.96
N PRO A 47 24.37 -0.39 36.59
CA PRO A 47 23.07 -1.05 36.64
C PRO A 47 23.06 -2.23 35.65
N THR A 48 22.69 -3.40 36.13
CA THR A 48 22.47 -4.57 35.30
C THR A 48 21.23 -4.32 34.44
N THR A 49 21.44 -4.04 33.16
CA THR A 49 20.36 -3.88 32.19
C THR A 49 19.76 -5.27 31.95
N THR A 50 18.64 -5.56 32.60
CA THR A 50 17.84 -6.74 32.28
C THR A 50 17.18 -6.49 30.95
N VAL A 51 17.65 -7.17 29.89
CA VAL A 51 16.99 -7.17 28.58
C VAL A 51 15.65 -7.87 28.73
N PRO A 52 14.52 -7.22 28.40
CA PRO A 52 13.22 -7.90 28.45
C PRO A 52 13.24 -9.11 27.52
N PRO A 53 12.57 -10.21 27.86
CA PRO A 53 12.46 -11.36 26.97
C PRO A 53 11.76 -10.91 25.68
N THR A 54 12.40 -11.12 24.54
CA THR A 54 11.78 -10.94 23.22
C THR A 54 10.72 -12.02 23.04
N THR A 55 9.46 -11.65 23.24
CA THR A 55 8.34 -12.54 22.96
C THR A 55 8.22 -12.65 21.43
N THR A 56 8.72 -13.72 20.86
CA THR A 56 8.49 -14.06 19.46
C THR A 56 7.03 -14.50 19.34
N THR A 57 6.14 -13.59 18.94
CA THR A 57 4.78 -13.94 18.58
C THR A 57 4.85 -14.66 17.22
N THR A 58 4.68 -15.97 17.20
CA THR A 58 4.50 -16.73 15.97
C THR A 58 3.14 -16.33 15.40
N THR A 59 3.13 -15.49 14.37
CA THR A 59 1.92 -15.14 13.66
C THR A 59 1.50 -16.36 12.83
N VAL A 60 0.32 -16.90 13.14
CA VAL A 60 -0.27 -17.99 12.34
C VAL A 60 -0.69 -17.41 11.01
N ASP A 61 -0.31 -18.03 9.88
CA ASP A 61 -0.78 -17.67 8.57
C ASP A 61 -2.33 -17.78 8.52
N PRO A 62 -3.05 -16.66 8.31
CA PRO A 62 -4.51 -16.66 8.28
C PRO A 62 -5.07 -17.57 7.18
N GLY A 63 -4.33 -17.79 6.09
CA GLY A 63 -4.70 -18.69 5.02
C GLY A 63 -4.81 -20.16 5.44
N THR A 64 -4.14 -20.57 6.52
CA THR A 64 -4.22 -21.94 7.04
C THR A 64 -5.44 -22.21 7.92
N LEU A 65 -6.17 -21.15 8.29
CA LEU A 65 -7.36 -21.23 9.14
C LEU A 65 -8.62 -21.26 8.27
N ARG A 66 -9.70 -21.84 8.82
CA ARG A 66 -10.99 -21.92 8.09
C ARG A 66 -11.63 -20.55 7.88
N GLN A 67 -12.26 -20.39 6.74
CA GLN A 67 -13.07 -19.19 6.40
C GLN A 67 -14.21 -18.97 7.40
N THR A 68 -14.62 -17.71 7.53
CA THR A 68 -15.81 -17.29 8.27
C THR A 68 -16.72 -16.44 7.38
N SER A 69 -17.99 -16.28 7.76
CA SER A 69 -18.93 -15.38 7.08
C SER A 69 -18.96 -13.97 7.68
N GLN A 70 -17.86 -13.56 8.33
CA GLN A 70 -17.74 -12.22 8.88
C GLN A 70 -17.48 -11.22 7.75
N LEU A 71 -18.31 -10.19 7.63
CA LEU A 71 -18.07 -9.05 6.74
C LEU A 71 -16.90 -8.23 7.29
N PRO A 72 -15.83 -8.01 6.48
CA PRO A 72 -14.70 -7.21 6.93
C PRO A 72 -15.04 -5.73 7.11
N THR A 73 -14.24 -5.05 7.92
CA THR A 73 -14.29 -3.60 8.11
C THR A 73 -12.95 -2.96 7.80
N THR A 74 -12.98 -1.80 7.15
CA THR A 74 -11.77 -0.99 6.90
C THR A 74 -11.25 -0.27 8.15
N ALA A 75 -12.02 -0.32 9.25
CA ALA A 75 -11.58 0.23 10.55
C ALA A 75 -10.58 -0.70 11.28
N ASP A 76 -10.38 -1.92 10.78
CA ASP A 76 -9.39 -2.83 11.36
C ASP A 76 -7.95 -2.32 11.10
N PRO A 77 -7.10 -2.25 12.14
CA PRO A 77 -5.70 -1.89 11.96
C PRO A 77 -4.93 -2.82 11.00
N ALA A 78 -5.32 -4.08 10.88
CA ALA A 78 -4.73 -5.03 9.96
C ALA A 78 -4.97 -4.60 8.50
N PHE A 79 -6.17 -4.13 8.17
CA PHE A 79 -6.46 -3.57 6.84
C PHE A 79 -5.55 -2.38 6.50
N ALA A 80 -5.41 -1.43 7.43
CA ALA A 80 -4.55 -0.28 7.22
C ALA A 80 -3.08 -0.69 7.01
N ALA A 81 -2.59 -1.67 7.78
CA ALA A 81 -1.23 -2.20 7.64
C ALA A 81 -1.02 -2.90 6.30
N SER A 82 -1.97 -3.72 5.85
CA SER A 82 -1.93 -4.41 4.55
C SER A 82 -1.92 -3.42 3.39
N MET A 83 -2.76 -2.39 3.42
CA MET A 83 -2.80 -1.36 2.38
C MET A 83 -1.54 -0.48 2.37
N ALA A 84 -0.94 -0.23 3.53
CA ALA A 84 0.36 0.43 3.60
C ALA A 84 1.49 -0.42 3.02
N ALA A 85 1.45 -1.75 3.20
CA ALA A 85 2.39 -2.69 2.58
C ALA A 85 2.22 -2.72 1.05
N LEU A 86 0.97 -2.78 0.55
CA LEU A 86 0.67 -2.65 -0.88
C LEU A 86 1.30 -1.37 -1.45
N TRP A 87 1.04 -0.22 -0.81
CA TRP A 87 1.58 1.06 -1.26
C TRP A 87 3.12 1.07 -1.26
N SER A 88 3.74 0.54 -0.20
CA SER A 88 5.21 0.43 -0.12
C SER A 88 5.77 -0.40 -1.27
N GLY A 89 5.16 -1.55 -1.57
CA GLY A 89 5.55 -2.39 -2.69
C GLY A 89 5.38 -1.70 -4.04
N ILE A 90 4.30 -0.94 -4.23
CA ILE A 90 4.08 -0.13 -5.43
C ILE A 90 5.18 0.95 -5.58
N VAL A 91 5.51 1.69 -4.51
CA VAL A 91 6.54 2.75 -4.57
C VAL A 91 7.93 2.17 -4.88
N THR A 92 8.23 0.99 -4.41
CA THR A 92 9.56 0.35 -4.58
C THR A 92 9.65 -0.63 -5.74
N ASP A 93 8.53 -0.87 -6.47
CA ASP A 93 8.41 -1.92 -7.49
C ASP A 93 8.82 -3.31 -6.93
N ASP A 94 8.35 -3.61 -5.73
CA ASP A 94 8.66 -4.84 -5.01
C ASP A 94 7.39 -5.59 -4.61
N VAL A 95 7.04 -6.60 -5.38
CA VAL A 95 5.86 -7.43 -5.13
C VAL A 95 5.93 -8.15 -3.77
N GLN A 96 7.12 -8.51 -3.29
CA GLN A 96 7.24 -9.21 -2.00
C GLN A 96 6.84 -8.29 -0.83
N THR A 97 7.18 -7.00 -0.93
CA THR A 97 6.72 -5.99 0.02
C THR A 97 5.20 -5.77 -0.05
N ALA A 98 4.57 -5.97 -1.21
CA ALA A 98 3.11 -5.84 -1.40
C ALA A 98 2.32 -7.10 -0.99
N MET A 99 2.96 -8.27 -0.85
CA MET A 99 2.29 -9.56 -0.55
C MET A 99 1.40 -9.56 0.70
N PRO A 100 1.66 -8.81 1.78
CA PRO A 100 0.76 -8.77 2.92
C PRO A 100 -0.68 -8.30 2.60
N ALA A 101 -0.86 -7.57 1.50
CA ALA A 101 -2.19 -7.15 1.04
C ALA A 101 -2.86 -8.17 0.11
N PHE A 102 -2.10 -9.09 -0.43
CA PHE A 102 -2.57 -10.06 -1.41
C PHE A 102 -3.26 -11.25 -0.74
N PHE A 103 -4.22 -11.86 -1.43
CA PHE A 103 -4.98 -12.98 -0.90
C PHE A 103 -4.06 -14.18 -0.63
N PRO A 104 -4.07 -14.76 0.60
CA PRO A 104 -3.11 -15.81 0.97
C PRO A 104 -3.29 -17.08 0.16
N GLU A 105 -2.18 -17.73 -0.25
CA GLU A 105 -2.20 -19.00 -0.99
C GLU A 105 -3.00 -20.08 -0.28
N GLY A 106 -2.75 -20.26 1.04
CA GLY A 106 -3.48 -21.27 1.81
C GLY A 106 -4.99 -21.02 1.88
N ALA A 107 -5.43 -19.77 1.80
CA ALA A 107 -6.82 -19.39 1.67
C ALA A 107 -7.36 -19.71 0.27
N TYR A 108 -6.58 -19.40 -0.77
CA TYR A 108 -6.93 -19.67 -2.15
C TYR A 108 -7.14 -21.16 -2.42
N VAL A 109 -6.23 -21.99 -1.94
CA VAL A 109 -6.33 -23.48 -2.04
C VAL A 109 -7.57 -24.01 -1.34
N GLN A 110 -8.00 -23.39 -0.24
CA GLN A 110 -9.24 -23.79 0.43
C GLN A 110 -10.49 -23.27 -0.30
N LEU A 111 -10.37 -22.13 -0.99
CA LEU A 111 -11.49 -21.42 -1.59
C LEU A 111 -11.90 -22.03 -2.94
N LYS A 112 -10.92 -22.28 -3.82
CA LYS A 112 -11.15 -22.68 -5.19
C LYS A 112 -11.43 -24.18 -5.35
N ASP A 113 -12.41 -24.50 -6.19
CA ASP A 113 -12.77 -25.89 -6.58
C ASP A 113 -12.37 -26.11 -8.04
N ILE A 114 -11.05 -25.99 -8.31
CA ILE A 114 -10.44 -26.21 -9.62
C ILE A 114 -9.30 -27.22 -9.50
N SER A 115 -8.95 -27.87 -10.62
CA SER A 115 -7.74 -28.70 -10.68
C SER A 115 -6.49 -27.81 -10.74
N GLY A 116 -5.39 -28.23 -10.07
CA GLY A 116 -4.13 -27.48 -10.11
C GLY A 116 -4.21 -26.11 -9.41
N VAL A 117 -4.96 -26.04 -8.32
CA VAL A 117 -5.26 -24.77 -7.63
C VAL A 117 -4.00 -24.04 -7.12
N ALA A 118 -2.98 -24.77 -6.69
CA ALA A 118 -1.72 -24.15 -6.21
C ALA A 118 -0.91 -23.59 -7.38
N GLU A 119 -0.87 -24.29 -8.49
CA GLU A 119 -0.25 -23.83 -9.73
C GLU A 119 -0.99 -22.63 -10.30
N ASP A 120 -2.34 -22.63 -10.31
CA ASP A 120 -3.13 -21.47 -10.73
C ASP A 120 -2.87 -20.24 -9.84
N TYR A 121 -2.73 -20.43 -8.54
CA TYR A 121 -2.34 -19.33 -7.65
C TYR A 121 -1.00 -18.73 -8.03
N THR A 122 0.02 -19.57 -8.21
CA THR A 122 1.40 -19.10 -8.46
C THR A 122 1.57 -18.56 -9.87
N ASP A 123 1.13 -19.32 -10.89
CA ASP A 123 1.49 -19.08 -12.28
C ASP A 123 0.58 -18.05 -12.94
N ARG A 124 -0.62 -17.84 -12.40
CA ARG A 124 -1.57 -16.85 -12.88
C ARG A 124 -1.78 -15.72 -11.85
N LEU A 125 -2.41 -16.02 -10.73
CA LEU A 125 -2.95 -14.99 -9.84
C LEU A 125 -1.85 -14.13 -9.21
N ALA A 126 -0.83 -14.75 -8.61
CA ALA A 126 0.29 -14.03 -8.01
C ALA A 126 1.21 -13.40 -9.07
N ALA A 127 1.39 -14.07 -10.22
CA ALA A 127 2.13 -13.49 -11.33
C ALA A 127 1.46 -12.23 -11.88
N GLU A 128 0.15 -12.26 -12.09
CA GLU A 128 -0.64 -11.09 -12.51
C GLU A 128 -0.57 -9.96 -11.49
N TYR A 129 -0.68 -10.27 -10.20
CA TYR A 129 -0.52 -9.29 -9.13
C TYR A 129 0.85 -8.59 -9.18
N GLY A 130 1.93 -9.35 -9.43
CA GLY A 130 3.26 -8.77 -9.60
C GLY A 130 3.34 -7.82 -10.79
N LEU A 131 2.76 -8.19 -11.92
CA LEU A 131 2.69 -7.32 -13.10
C LEU A 131 1.89 -6.03 -12.81
N ASP A 132 0.80 -6.13 -12.06
CA ASP A 132 -0.03 -4.97 -11.68
C ASP A 132 0.67 -4.04 -10.70
N VAL A 133 1.43 -4.58 -9.74
CA VAL A 133 2.29 -3.77 -8.87
C VAL A 133 3.28 -2.95 -9.68
N THR A 134 3.93 -3.56 -10.69
CA THR A 134 4.83 -2.86 -11.60
C THR A 134 4.09 -1.80 -12.44
N ALA A 135 2.88 -2.11 -12.95
CA ALA A 135 2.08 -1.14 -13.70
C ALA A 135 1.65 0.04 -12.80
N ALA A 136 1.28 -0.22 -11.55
CA ALA A 136 0.95 0.83 -10.59
C ALA A 136 2.18 1.68 -10.22
N HIS A 137 3.37 1.08 -10.10
CA HIS A 137 4.62 1.79 -9.92
C HIS A 137 4.88 2.77 -11.09
N GLN A 138 4.73 2.30 -12.33
CA GLN A 138 4.91 3.14 -13.53
C GLN A 138 3.93 4.31 -13.57
N LEU A 139 2.71 4.14 -13.06
CA LEU A 139 1.69 5.18 -12.95
C LEU A 139 2.14 6.35 -12.05
N LEU A 140 3.01 6.10 -11.06
CA LEU A 140 3.53 7.13 -10.17
C LEU A 140 4.52 8.10 -10.86
N GLY A 141 4.99 7.77 -12.06
CA GLY A 141 5.86 8.61 -12.87
C GLY A 141 7.35 8.42 -12.59
N ALA A 142 8.16 9.43 -12.96
CA ALA A 142 9.62 9.30 -12.98
C ALA A 142 10.28 9.23 -11.58
N ASP A 143 9.61 9.74 -10.54
CA ASP A 143 10.08 9.67 -9.15
C ASP A 143 8.95 9.20 -8.22
N PRO A 144 8.71 7.88 -8.14
CA PRO A 144 7.68 7.31 -7.31
C PRO A 144 7.78 7.66 -5.82
N THR A 145 9.00 7.98 -5.34
CA THR A 145 9.23 8.34 -3.94
C THR A 145 8.60 9.68 -3.54
N THR A 146 8.22 10.50 -4.51
CA THR A 146 7.50 11.77 -4.28
C THR A 146 6.01 11.57 -4.05
N ALA A 147 5.48 10.42 -4.47
CA ALA A 147 4.08 10.07 -4.24
C ALA A 147 3.82 9.79 -2.75
N ARG A 148 2.64 10.20 -2.28
CA ARG A 148 2.22 10.05 -0.89
C ARG A 148 0.90 9.31 -0.84
N PHE A 149 0.87 8.21 -0.09
CA PHE A 149 -0.34 7.46 0.17
C PHE A 149 -1.31 8.27 1.02
N VAL A 150 -2.57 8.33 0.59
CA VAL A 150 -3.66 8.95 1.34
C VAL A 150 -4.49 7.87 2.03
N GLY A 151 -4.78 6.78 1.33
CA GLY A 151 -5.55 5.66 1.87
C GLY A 151 -6.23 4.85 0.78
N VAL A 152 -7.01 3.86 1.22
CA VAL A 152 -7.90 3.09 0.35
C VAL A 152 -9.35 3.38 0.73
N THR A 153 -10.14 3.81 -0.24
CA THR A 153 -11.58 4.00 -0.07
C THR A 153 -12.33 2.76 -0.52
N VAL A 154 -13.09 2.19 0.40
CA VAL A 154 -13.95 1.01 0.16
C VAL A 154 -15.39 1.43 0.43
N ASP A 155 -16.28 1.21 -0.52
CA ASP A 155 -17.70 1.40 -0.30
C ASP A 155 -18.33 0.05 0.06
N ALA A 156 -18.63 -0.12 1.35
CA ALA A 156 -19.21 -1.35 1.87
C ALA A 156 -20.62 -1.65 1.29
N SER A 157 -21.28 -0.67 0.65
CA SER A 157 -22.57 -0.90 -0.02
C SER A 157 -22.45 -1.76 -1.28
N TYR A 158 -21.24 -1.85 -1.85
CA TYR A 158 -20.93 -2.74 -2.98
C TYR A 158 -20.44 -4.13 -2.53
N ALA A 159 -20.16 -4.30 -1.23
CA ALA A 159 -19.79 -5.61 -0.72
C ALA A 159 -20.96 -6.58 -0.79
N HIS A 160 -20.75 -7.74 -1.37
CA HIS A 160 -21.78 -8.76 -1.51
C HIS A 160 -21.22 -10.15 -1.23
N TRP A 161 -22.12 -11.06 -0.85
CA TRP A 161 -21.74 -12.45 -0.59
C TRP A 161 -21.74 -13.25 -1.88
N VAL A 162 -20.60 -13.85 -2.22
CA VAL A 162 -20.45 -14.84 -3.29
C VAL A 162 -20.64 -16.23 -2.67
N PRO A 163 -21.70 -16.97 -3.01
CA PRO A 163 -21.95 -18.27 -2.42
C PRO A 163 -21.03 -19.36 -2.99
N PRO A 164 -20.89 -20.52 -2.30
CA PRO A 164 -20.27 -21.69 -2.88
C PRO A 164 -20.92 -22.10 -4.21
N GLY A 165 -20.10 -22.61 -5.15
CA GLY A 165 -20.55 -23.04 -6.48
C GLY A 165 -20.63 -21.91 -7.51
N VAL A 166 -20.32 -20.67 -7.11
CA VAL A 166 -20.20 -19.52 -8.02
C VAL A 166 -18.71 -19.24 -8.20
N CYS A 167 -18.27 -18.90 -9.44
CA CYS A 167 -16.87 -18.58 -9.77
C CYS A 167 -15.89 -19.71 -9.45
N ASP A 168 -16.30 -20.95 -9.58
CA ASP A 168 -15.50 -22.14 -9.22
C ASP A 168 -14.98 -22.11 -7.77
N ASN A 169 -15.82 -21.65 -6.84
CA ASN A 169 -15.49 -21.61 -5.41
C ASN A 169 -16.24 -22.68 -4.64
N GLY A 170 -15.51 -23.46 -3.82
CA GLY A 170 -16.08 -24.44 -2.89
C GLY A 170 -16.59 -23.81 -1.61
N ILE A 171 -16.15 -22.60 -1.28
CA ILE A 171 -16.49 -21.87 -0.04
C ILE A 171 -16.97 -20.46 -0.40
N GLY A 172 -17.97 -19.94 0.33
CA GLY A 172 -18.44 -18.57 0.14
C GLY A 172 -17.52 -17.53 0.79
N TYR A 173 -17.59 -16.31 0.28
CA TYR A 173 -16.83 -15.14 0.75
C TYR A 173 -17.58 -13.85 0.42
N TYR A 174 -17.19 -12.75 1.08
CA TYR A 174 -17.59 -11.42 0.61
C TYR A 174 -16.61 -10.92 -0.44
N GLU A 175 -17.14 -10.28 -1.47
CA GLU A 175 -16.38 -9.54 -2.46
C GLU A 175 -16.78 -8.06 -2.42
N VAL A 176 -15.81 -7.17 -2.65
CA VAL A 176 -16.02 -5.75 -2.91
C VAL A 176 -15.23 -5.34 -4.14
N PRO A 177 -15.93 -4.94 -5.23
CA PRO A 177 -15.27 -4.51 -6.46
C PRO A 177 -14.80 -3.06 -6.37
N ASN A 178 -13.85 -2.73 -7.23
CA ASN A 178 -13.37 -1.37 -7.57
C ASN A 178 -13.26 -0.43 -6.36
N SER A 179 -12.56 -0.86 -5.32
CA SER A 179 -12.08 0.03 -4.25
C SER A 179 -11.00 0.97 -4.79
N ARG A 180 -10.75 2.12 -4.15
CA ARG A 180 -9.84 3.15 -4.70
C ARG A 180 -8.62 3.34 -3.84
N VAL A 181 -7.43 3.10 -4.39
CA VAL A 181 -6.17 3.60 -3.82
C VAL A 181 -6.07 5.09 -4.15
N VAL A 182 -5.97 5.93 -3.14
CA VAL A 182 -5.85 7.39 -3.27
C VAL A 182 -4.44 7.81 -2.86
N TYR A 183 -3.81 8.64 -3.68
CA TYR A 183 -2.47 9.15 -3.44
C TYR A 183 -2.30 10.58 -3.98
N THR A 184 -1.22 11.25 -3.59
CA THR A 184 -0.86 12.57 -4.10
C THR A 184 0.56 12.57 -4.67
N VAL A 185 0.77 13.34 -5.76
CA VAL A 185 2.09 13.69 -6.27
C VAL A 185 2.16 15.23 -6.28
N GLY A 186 2.99 15.80 -5.44
CA GLY A 186 2.98 17.23 -5.18
C GLY A 186 1.62 17.69 -4.66
N VAL A 187 0.94 18.57 -5.42
CA VAL A 187 -0.41 19.07 -5.09
C VAL A 187 -1.53 18.31 -5.82
N GLN A 188 -1.18 17.42 -6.72
CA GLN A 188 -2.14 16.66 -7.52
C GLN A 188 -2.59 15.41 -6.75
N THR A 189 -3.89 15.30 -6.52
CA THR A 189 -4.51 14.03 -6.07
C THR A 189 -4.82 13.17 -7.28
N SER A 190 -4.58 11.87 -7.14
CA SER A 190 -4.90 10.85 -8.13
C SER A 190 -5.36 9.58 -7.44
N SER A 191 -5.95 8.68 -8.18
CA SER A 191 -6.39 7.39 -7.67
C SER A 191 -6.43 6.35 -8.77
N PHE A 192 -6.38 5.07 -8.36
CA PHE A 192 -6.68 3.95 -9.23
C PHE A 192 -7.49 2.90 -8.47
N GLY A 193 -8.22 2.07 -9.20
CA GLY A 193 -9.04 1.02 -8.65
C GLY A 193 -8.20 -0.18 -8.18
N ILE A 194 -8.69 -0.85 -7.13
CA ILE A 194 -8.41 -2.25 -6.85
C ILE A 194 -9.61 -3.00 -7.42
N ALA A 195 -9.42 -3.74 -8.51
CA ALA A 195 -10.53 -4.31 -9.26
C ALA A 195 -11.41 -5.24 -8.42
N SER A 196 -10.79 -6.07 -7.57
CA SER A 196 -11.53 -6.91 -6.62
C SER A 196 -10.73 -7.16 -5.34
N MET A 197 -11.40 -7.01 -4.21
CA MET A 197 -10.97 -7.53 -2.92
C MET A 197 -11.97 -8.58 -2.43
N ILE A 198 -11.45 -9.65 -1.81
CA ILE A 198 -12.28 -10.69 -1.22
C ILE A 198 -11.95 -10.87 0.26
N SER A 199 -12.93 -11.38 1.00
CA SER A 199 -12.79 -11.58 2.44
C SER A 199 -12.15 -12.93 2.77
N TRP A 200 -11.30 -12.92 3.79
CA TRP A 200 -10.90 -14.13 4.50
C TRP A 200 -10.90 -13.86 5.98
N ARG A 201 -11.73 -14.56 6.73
CA ARG A 201 -11.82 -14.48 8.19
C ARG A 201 -12.06 -13.07 8.74
N GLY A 202 -12.87 -12.27 8.03
CA GLY A 202 -13.20 -10.91 8.45
C GLY A 202 -12.17 -9.85 8.05
N GLU A 203 -11.16 -10.22 7.22
CA GLU A 203 -10.20 -9.28 6.64
C GLU A 203 -10.40 -9.15 5.14
N TRP A 204 -10.11 -7.98 4.57
CA TRP A 204 -10.07 -7.73 3.14
C TRP A 204 -8.69 -8.00 2.57
N TYR A 205 -8.64 -8.73 1.45
CA TYR A 205 -7.43 -8.99 0.69
C TYR A 205 -7.64 -8.64 -0.78
N VAL A 206 -6.63 -8.09 -1.42
CA VAL A 206 -6.61 -7.89 -2.88
C VAL A 206 -6.52 -9.25 -3.55
N VAL A 207 -7.43 -9.54 -4.46
CA VAL A 207 -7.36 -10.72 -5.34
C VAL A 207 -7.03 -10.31 -6.77
N HIS A 208 -7.55 -9.17 -7.22
CA HIS A 208 -7.16 -8.53 -8.47
C HIS A 208 -6.87 -7.06 -8.23
N LEU A 209 -5.61 -6.66 -8.40
CA LEU A 209 -5.20 -5.25 -8.29
C LEU A 209 -5.59 -4.49 -9.55
N GLY A 210 -5.20 -5.00 -10.72
CA GLY A 210 -5.59 -4.49 -12.02
C GLY A 210 -6.89 -5.10 -12.54
N ALA A 211 -7.22 -4.83 -13.80
CA ALA A 211 -8.45 -5.33 -14.42
C ALA A 211 -8.52 -6.87 -14.41
N ILE A 212 -9.69 -7.41 -14.05
CA ILE A 212 -9.94 -8.86 -14.02
C ILE A 212 -9.87 -9.44 -15.44
N LEU A 213 -10.48 -8.74 -16.40
CA LEU A 213 -10.41 -9.12 -17.83
C LEU A 213 -9.29 -8.30 -18.48
N ARG A 214 -8.20 -8.97 -18.82
CA ARG A 214 -7.01 -8.35 -19.39
C ARG A 214 -7.02 -8.42 -20.91
N SER A 215 -6.59 -7.32 -21.54
CA SER A 215 -6.43 -7.26 -22.99
C SER A 215 -5.11 -7.87 -23.49
N GLY A 216 -4.19 -8.21 -22.58
CA GLY A 216 -2.85 -8.73 -22.90
C GLY A 216 -2.19 -9.41 -21.72
N SER A 217 -0.91 -9.73 -21.86
CA SER A 217 -0.08 -10.37 -20.82
C SER A 217 0.67 -9.37 -19.92
N GLY A 218 0.44 -8.06 -20.08
CA GLY A 218 1.05 -7.01 -19.25
C GLY A 218 0.27 -6.77 -17.97
N GLY A 219 0.90 -6.08 -17.03
CA GLY A 219 0.20 -5.55 -15.85
C GLY A 219 -0.74 -4.40 -16.25
N GLU A 220 -1.81 -4.26 -15.52
CA GLU A 220 -2.81 -3.23 -15.75
C GLU A 220 -3.09 -2.49 -14.44
N VAL A 221 -3.47 -1.23 -14.55
CA VAL A 221 -4.00 -0.43 -13.44
C VAL A 221 -5.48 -0.22 -13.70
N ASP A 222 -6.33 -0.59 -12.75
CA ASP A 222 -7.76 -0.47 -12.93
C ASP A 222 -8.21 0.99 -12.78
N ASP A 223 -8.93 1.49 -13.78
CA ASP A 223 -9.64 2.79 -13.81
C ASP A 223 -8.83 3.96 -13.19
N PRO A 224 -7.62 4.31 -13.69
CA PRO A 224 -6.83 5.41 -13.14
C PRO A 224 -7.50 6.76 -13.41
N GLN A 225 -7.59 7.62 -12.36
CA GLN A 225 -8.29 8.89 -12.42
C GLN A 225 -7.51 10.02 -11.73
N PHE A 226 -7.75 11.27 -12.16
CA PHE A 226 -7.42 12.44 -11.36
C PHE A 226 -8.43 12.61 -10.21
N GLY A 227 -7.94 13.12 -9.07
CA GLY A 227 -8.74 13.23 -7.85
C GLY A 227 -8.85 11.89 -7.09
N PRO A 228 -9.69 11.85 -6.03
CA PRO A 228 -9.82 10.67 -5.19
C PRO A 228 -10.56 9.51 -5.86
N GLY A 229 -11.23 9.75 -6.99
CA GLY A 229 -12.11 8.77 -7.61
C GLY A 229 -13.30 8.40 -6.72
N ALA A 230 -14.13 7.49 -7.19
CA ALA A 230 -15.20 6.91 -6.41
C ALA A 230 -15.18 5.39 -6.58
N PRO A 231 -15.35 4.60 -5.50
CA PRO A 231 -15.63 3.17 -5.62
C PRO A 231 -16.85 2.96 -6.50
N ALA A 232 -16.83 1.91 -7.30
CA ALA A 232 -17.91 1.62 -8.22
C ALA A 232 -18.17 0.13 -8.29
N TYR A 233 -19.42 -0.25 -8.53
CA TYR A 233 -19.74 -1.62 -8.86
C TYR A 233 -19.16 -1.93 -10.24
N SER A 234 -18.29 -2.94 -10.33
CA SER A 234 -17.90 -3.56 -11.59
C SER A 234 -18.33 -5.03 -11.57
N GLY A 235 -18.60 -5.58 -12.72
CA GLY A 235 -19.09 -6.96 -12.82
C GLY A 235 -18.17 -7.93 -12.08
N THR A 236 -18.79 -8.90 -11.48
CA THR A 236 -18.13 -10.02 -10.82
C THR A 236 -18.15 -11.23 -11.74
N CYS A 237 -17.37 -12.22 -11.42
CA CYS A 237 -17.57 -13.47 -12.07
C CYS A 237 -19.01 -14.01 -11.85
#